data_b4d3dff30b338e5caeda5d9f9b00d7fe
#
_entry.id   b4d3dff30b338e5caeda5d9f9b00d7fe
#
_cell.length_a   1.000
_cell.length_b   1.000
_cell.length_c   1.000
_cell.angle_alpha   90.00
_cell.angle_beta   90.00
_cell.angle_gamma   90.00
#
_symmetry.space_group_name_H-M   'P 1'
#
loop_
_entity.id
_entity.type
_entity.pdbx_description
1 polymer ?
#
loop_
_entity_poly.entity_id
_entity_poly.type
_entity_poly.pdbx_seq_one_letter_code
_entity_poly.pdbx_strand_id
1 'polypeptide(L)'
;KNNAILIFHALSGDQFVAGTNPVTNKAGWWNTAVGAGKAVNTEKYFIICANVLGGCMGSFGPKNLNVTDGEPYGLKFPVITIRDMIRAQESLLEYFGIKKLLSVLGGSMGGMQLLQFCALYPDKTFSAVPIASTASHNAQQIALNELARQAIMADPEWNKGDYGKSKKSPKNGLAVARMAGHISYLSENGLQ
;
A
#
# COMPACT_ATOMS: atom_id res chain seq x y z
N LYS A 1 -8.02 -15.39 -17.92
CA LYS A 1 -9.18 -14.63 -17.40
C LYS A 1 -9.10 -13.24 -18.01
N ASN A 2 -10.01 -12.91 -18.93
CA ASN A 2 -9.99 -11.61 -19.64
C ASN A 2 -10.76 -10.51 -18.90
N ASN A 3 -11.25 -10.77 -17.69
CA ASN A 3 -12.04 -9.87 -16.86
C ASN A 3 -11.37 -9.53 -15.53
N ALA A 4 -10.06 -9.69 -15.44
CA ALA A 4 -9.32 -9.41 -14.21
C ALA A 4 -9.06 -7.91 -14.04
N ILE A 5 -9.25 -7.41 -12.82
CA ILE A 5 -8.92 -6.04 -12.40
C ILE A 5 -7.94 -6.12 -11.23
N LEU A 6 -6.82 -5.41 -11.34
CA LEU A 6 -5.84 -5.31 -10.27
C LEU A 6 -5.99 -3.95 -9.57
N ILE A 7 -6.12 -4.00 -8.25
CA ILE A 7 -6.23 -2.80 -7.40
C ILE A 7 -4.94 -2.68 -6.58
N PHE A 8 -4.30 -1.52 -6.68
CA PHE A 8 -3.13 -1.15 -5.88
C PHE A 8 -3.56 -0.29 -4.70
N HIS A 9 -3.32 -0.76 -3.48
CA HIS A 9 -3.70 -0.02 -2.29
C HIS A 9 -2.76 1.15 -1.98
N ALA A 10 -3.26 2.15 -1.26
CA ALA A 10 -2.49 3.29 -0.76
C ALA A 10 -1.57 2.88 0.40
N LEU A 11 -0.70 3.81 0.86
CA LEU A 11 0.29 3.56 1.93
C LEU A 11 -0.31 2.91 3.19
N SER A 12 -1.48 3.35 3.60
CA SER A 12 -2.19 2.85 4.80
C SER A 12 -3.23 1.78 4.50
N GLY A 13 -3.32 1.31 3.25
CA GLY A 13 -4.20 0.21 2.84
C GLY A 13 -3.53 -1.16 3.00
N ASP A 14 -4.26 -2.18 2.58
CA ASP A 14 -3.85 -3.58 2.59
C ASP A 14 -4.59 -4.36 1.50
N GLN A 15 -4.44 -5.69 1.49
CA GLN A 15 -5.15 -6.58 0.56
C GLN A 15 -6.66 -6.66 0.79
N PHE A 16 -7.17 -6.22 1.93
CA PHE A 16 -8.60 -6.33 2.26
C PHE A 16 -9.39 -5.15 1.69
N VAL A 17 -9.48 -5.10 0.36
CA VAL A 17 -10.17 -4.02 -0.37
C VAL A 17 -11.68 -4.03 -0.16
N ALA A 18 -12.28 -5.22 0.03
CA ALA A 18 -13.72 -5.42 0.24
C ALA A 18 -13.98 -6.57 1.24
N GLY A 19 -15.23 -6.74 1.64
CA GLY A 19 -15.62 -7.71 2.66
C GLY A 19 -15.21 -7.27 4.07
N THR A 20 -15.01 -8.23 4.96
CA THR A 20 -14.54 -7.97 6.34
C THR A 20 -13.06 -8.29 6.45
N ASN A 21 -12.27 -7.33 6.93
CA ASN A 21 -10.87 -7.54 7.26
C ASN A 21 -10.76 -8.42 8.51
N PRO A 22 -10.20 -9.63 8.43
CA PRO A 22 -10.18 -10.58 9.55
C PRO A 22 -9.26 -10.18 10.70
N VAL A 23 -8.32 -9.23 10.45
CA VAL A 23 -7.39 -8.74 11.47
C VAL A 23 -8.02 -7.63 12.32
N THR A 24 -8.74 -6.71 11.67
CA THR A 24 -9.31 -5.52 12.31
C THR A 24 -10.80 -5.67 12.63
N ASN A 25 -11.44 -6.67 12.06
CA ASN A 25 -12.89 -6.91 12.11
C ASN A 25 -13.73 -5.73 11.54
N LYS A 26 -13.14 -4.93 10.65
CA LYS A 26 -13.77 -3.80 9.99
C LYS A 26 -14.02 -4.11 8.51
N ALA A 27 -14.92 -3.33 7.89
CA ALA A 27 -15.13 -3.40 6.45
C ALA A 27 -13.82 -3.11 5.68
N GLY A 28 -13.64 -3.76 4.54
CA GLY A 28 -12.54 -3.51 3.63
C GLY A 28 -12.47 -2.02 3.26
N TRP A 29 -11.27 -1.51 3.05
CA TRP A 29 -11.02 -0.07 2.92
C TRP A 29 -11.72 0.57 1.71
N TRP A 30 -12.11 -0.21 0.72
CA TRP A 30 -12.89 0.28 -0.44
C TRP A 30 -14.22 -0.48 -0.62
N ASN A 31 -14.76 -0.97 0.47
CA ASN A 31 -16.02 -1.71 0.47
C ASN A 31 -17.21 -0.91 -0.13
N THR A 32 -17.11 0.41 -0.19
CA THR A 32 -18.10 1.26 -0.85
C THR A 32 -18.11 1.12 -2.38
N ALA A 33 -16.95 0.85 -2.99
CA ALA A 33 -16.79 0.77 -4.44
C ALA A 33 -16.66 -0.66 -4.97
N VAL A 34 -16.15 -1.60 -4.15
CA VAL A 34 -15.85 -2.98 -4.56
C VAL A 34 -16.83 -3.95 -3.91
N GLY A 35 -17.48 -4.78 -4.71
CA GLY A 35 -18.45 -5.79 -4.23
C GLY A 35 -19.51 -6.12 -5.26
N ALA A 36 -20.40 -7.04 -4.93
CA ALA A 36 -21.55 -7.41 -5.75
C ALA A 36 -22.44 -6.19 -6.01
N GLY A 37 -22.80 -5.93 -7.26
CA GLY A 37 -23.64 -4.81 -7.66
C GLY A 37 -23.01 -3.42 -7.53
N LYS A 38 -21.74 -3.30 -7.11
CA LYS A 38 -21.01 -2.03 -6.93
C LYS A 38 -20.27 -1.62 -8.21
N ALA A 39 -19.62 -0.45 -8.20
CA ALA A 39 -18.89 0.09 -9.35
C ALA A 39 -17.81 -0.89 -9.86
N VAL A 40 -17.08 -1.52 -8.94
CA VAL A 40 -16.17 -2.63 -9.24
C VAL A 40 -16.88 -3.93 -8.81
N ASN A 41 -17.70 -4.46 -9.74
CA ASN A 41 -18.62 -5.55 -9.45
C ASN A 41 -17.88 -6.90 -9.42
N THR A 42 -17.85 -7.54 -8.26
CA THR A 42 -17.18 -8.84 -8.05
C THR A 42 -17.93 -10.03 -8.67
N GLU A 43 -19.19 -9.86 -9.09
CA GLU A 43 -19.93 -10.88 -9.85
C GLU A 43 -19.50 -10.94 -11.32
N LYS A 44 -18.98 -9.83 -11.85
CA LYS A 44 -18.57 -9.68 -13.25
C LYS A 44 -17.05 -9.79 -13.43
N TYR A 45 -16.28 -9.31 -12.46
CA TYR A 45 -14.84 -9.14 -12.57
C TYR A 45 -14.08 -9.98 -11.55
N PHE A 46 -12.95 -10.50 -11.96
CA PHE A 46 -11.99 -11.14 -11.06
C PHE A 46 -11.11 -10.06 -10.46
N ILE A 47 -11.37 -9.71 -9.20
CA ILE A 47 -10.68 -8.61 -8.51
C ILE A 47 -9.48 -9.15 -7.74
N ILE A 48 -8.34 -8.49 -7.92
CA ILE A 48 -7.10 -8.79 -7.21
C ILE A 48 -6.66 -7.53 -6.47
N CYS A 49 -6.35 -7.68 -5.19
CA CYS A 49 -5.66 -6.67 -4.41
C CYS A 49 -4.64 -7.39 -3.53
N ALA A 50 -3.35 -7.18 -3.78
CA ALA A 50 -2.30 -7.80 -2.99
C ALA A 50 -1.64 -6.77 -2.09
N ASN A 51 -1.24 -7.18 -0.87
CA ASN A 51 -0.46 -6.33 0.02
C ASN A 51 0.95 -6.14 -0.54
N VAL A 52 1.47 -4.92 -0.46
CA VAL A 52 2.79 -4.58 -1.01
C VAL A 52 3.93 -5.22 -0.23
N LEU A 53 5.06 -5.47 -0.89
CA LEU A 53 6.32 -5.81 -0.22
C LEU A 53 6.70 -4.72 0.78
N GLY A 54 7.24 -5.13 1.93
CA GLY A 54 7.56 -4.21 3.03
C GLY A 54 6.34 -3.80 3.88
N GLY A 55 5.12 -4.17 3.45
CA GLY A 55 3.88 -3.92 4.18
C GLY A 55 3.74 -4.80 5.43
N CYS A 56 2.88 -4.37 6.35
CA CYS A 56 2.72 -5.04 7.66
C CYS A 56 1.57 -6.08 7.70
N MET A 57 0.85 -6.28 6.59
CA MET A 57 -0.37 -7.10 6.55
C MET A 57 -0.17 -8.46 5.85
N GLY A 58 1.02 -9.05 5.98
CA GLY A 58 1.29 -10.45 5.60
C GLY A 58 2.31 -10.63 4.47
N SER A 59 2.60 -9.62 3.66
CA SER A 59 3.70 -9.67 2.70
C SER A 59 5.05 -9.62 3.40
N PHE A 60 6.08 -10.15 2.74
CA PHE A 60 7.43 -10.13 3.26
C PHE A 60 7.89 -8.70 3.57
N GLY A 61 8.36 -8.48 4.79
CA GLY A 61 8.68 -7.15 5.30
C GLY A 61 9.62 -7.17 6.51
N PRO A 62 9.88 -6.02 7.12
CA PRO A 62 10.85 -5.87 8.22
C PRO A 62 10.63 -6.78 9.44
N LYS A 63 9.41 -7.29 9.63
CA LYS A 63 9.09 -8.21 10.73
C LYS A 63 9.51 -9.66 10.46
N ASN A 64 9.77 -10.02 9.21
CA ASN A 64 10.18 -11.36 8.86
C ASN A 64 11.58 -11.65 9.41
N LEU A 65 11.83 -12.91 9.74
CA LEU A 65 13.13 -13.35 10.21
C LEU A 65 14.13 -13.41 9.06
N ASN A 66 15.30 -12.86 9.30
CA ASN A 66 16.45 -13.04 8.42
C ASN A 66 16.96 -14.48 8.57
N VAL A 67 17.08 -15.18 7.47
CA VAL A 67 17.52 -16.57 7.43
C VAL A 67 18.96 -16.78 7.92
N THR A 68 19.77 -15.70 7.95
CA THR A 68 21.18 -15.76 8.33
C THR A 68 21.38 -15.74 9.85
N ASP A 69 20.62 -14.92 10.57
CA ASP A 69 20.81 -14.71 12.01
C ASP A 69 19.57 -15.09 12.84
N GLY A 70 18.45 -15.42 12.19
CA GLY A 70 17.18 -15.76 12.85
C GLY A 70 16.48 -14.59 13.54
N GLU A 71 16.98 -13.37 13.37
CA GLU A 71 16.42 -12.15 13.94
C GLU A 71 15.52 -11.42 12.93
N PRO A 72 14.54 -10.62 13.37
CA PRO A 72 13.79 -9.77 12.45
C PRO A 72 14.72 -8.84 11.65
N TYR A 73 14.42 -8.66 10.38
CA TYR A 73 15.20 -7.74 9.55
C TYR A 73 15.28 -6.33 10.14
N GLY A 74 14.17 -5.81 10.69
CA GLY A 74 14.12 -4.45 11.21
C GLY A 74 14.64 -3.44 10.20
N LEU A 75 15.57 -2.58 10.60
CA LEU A 75 16.22 -1.59 9.72
C LEU A 75 17.21 -2.19 8.72
N LYS A 76 17.57 -3.47 8.85
CA LYS A 76 18.37 -4.20 7.85
C LYS A 76 17.53 -4.63 6.63
N PHE A 77 16.20 -4.48 6.69
CA PHE A 77 15.34 -4.82 5.57
C PHE A 77 15.70 -3.94 4.36
N PRO A 78 15.81 -4.52 3.16
CA PRO A 78 16.19 -3.74 1.98
C PRO A 78 15.17 -2.64 1.68
N VAL A 79 15.65 -1.55 1.10
CA VAL A 79 14.77 -0.49 0.59
C VAL A 79 13.94 -1.04 -0.57
N ILE A 80 12.63 -1.04 -0.39
CA ILE A 80 11.69 -1.49 -1.42
C ILE A 80 11.22 -0.27 -2.23
N THR A 81 11.41 -0.33 -3.53
CA THR A 81 10.93 0.69 -4.47
C THR A 81 9.55 0.35 -5.00
N ILE A 82 8.86 1.33 -5.59
CA ILE A 82 7.59 1.09 -6.32
C ILE A 82 7.80 0.05 -7.42
N ARG A 83 8.95 0.06 -8.09
CA ARG A 83 9.30 -0.93 -9.11
C ARG A 83 9.36 -2.36 -8.55
N ASP A 84 9.89 -2.54 -7.36
CA ASP A 84 9.97 -3.86 -6.72
C ASP A 84 8.57 -4.36 -6.33
N MET A 85 7.71 -3.47 -5.83
CA MET A 85 6.31 -3.79 -5.58
C MET A 85 5.62 -4.28 -6.85
N ILE A 86 5.84 -3.62 -7.98
CA ILE A 86 5.23 -3.98 -9.26
C ILE A 86 5.76 -5.30 -9.79
N ARG A 87 7.04 -5.59 -9.67
CA ARG A 87 7.60 -6.89 -10.06
C ARG A 87 6.99 -8.04 -9.26
N ALA A 88 6.80 -7.85 -7.95
CA ALA A 88 6.11 -8.84 -7.13
C ALA A 88 4.65 -9.05 -7.55
N GLN A 89 3.94 -7.98 -7.88
CA GLN A 89 2.56 -8.05 -8.39
C GLN A 89 2.49 -8.76 -9.74
N GLU A 90 3.46 -8.53 -10.61
CA GLU A 90 3.56 -9.21 -11.90
C GLU A 90 3.73 -10.72 -11.72
N SER A 91 4.63 -11.15 -10.83
CA SER A 91 4.80 -12.58 -10.50
C SER A 91 3.50 -13.22 -10.00
N LEU A 92 2.67 -12.45 -9.26
CA LEU A 92 1.35 -12.90 -8.84
C LEU A 92 0.39 -13.07 -10.05
N LEU A 93 0.42 -12.15 -11.01
CA LEU A 93 -0.38 -12.27 -12.23
C LEU A 93 0.04 -13.49 -13.06
N GLU A 94 1.33 -13.75 -13.17
CA GLU A 94 1.88 -14.95 -13.83
C GLU A 94 1.41 -16.23 -13.13
N TYR A 95 1.46 -16.27 -11.79
CA TYR A 95 0.95 -17.40 -11.01
C TYR A 95 -0.54 -17.68 -11.28
N PHE A 96 -1.36 -16.64 -11.47
CA PHE A 96 -2.77 -16.79 -11.85
C PHE A 96 -2.99 -17.05 -13.34
N GLY A 97 -1.95 -17.04 -14.16
CA GLY A 97 -2.03 -17.19 -15.62
C GLY A 97 -2.74 -16.01 -16.31
N ILE A 98 -2.67 -14.81 -15.71
CA ILE A 98 -3.31 -13.60 -16.23
C ILE A 98 -2.32 -12.88 -17.14
N LYS A 99 -2.55 -12.97 -18.43
CA LYS A 99 -1.71 -12.33 -19.45
C LYS A 99 -2.04 -10.84 -19.64
N LYS A 100 -3.32 -10.47 -19.47
CA LYS A 100 -3.79 -9.11 -19.67
C LYS A 100 -4.93 -8.79 -18.70
N LEU A 101 -4.84 -7.62 -18.08
CA LEU A 101 -5.87 -7.08 -17.18
C LEU A 101 -6.88 -6.25 -17.96
N LEU A 102 -8.14 -6.30 -17.56
CA LEU A 102 -9.16 -5.39 -18.06
C LEU A 102 -8.88 -3.96 -17.58
N SER A 103 -8.48 -3.81 -16.33
CA SER A 103 -8.14 -2.51 -15.76
C SER A 103 -7.16 -2.66 -14.61
N VAL A 104 -6.43 -1.58 -14.34
CA VAL A 104 -5.67 -1.36 -13.11
C VAL A 104 -6.21 -0.11 -12.42
N LEU A 105 -6.42 -0.18 -11.11
CA LEU A 105 -6.95 0.90 -10.30
C LEU A 105 -5.97 1.20 -9.15
N GLY A 106 -5.77 2.47 -8.81
CA GLY A 106 -4.88 2.78 -7.70
C GLY A 106 -5.01 4.22 -7.20
N GLY A 107 -5.12 4.37 -5.88
CA GLY A 107 -5.16 5.67 -5.22
C GLY A 107 -3.85 6.00 -4.50
N SER A 108 -3.43 7.26 -4.51
CA SER A 108 -2.23 7.74 -3.81
C SER A 108 -0.98 6.92 -4.20
N MET A 109 -0.29 6.27 -3.25
CA MET A 109 0.81 5.34 -3.52
C MET A 109 0.38 4.20 -4.47
N GLY A 110 -0.88 3.74 -4.40
CA GLY A 110 -1.43 2.79 -5.35
C GLY A 110 -1.48 3.33 -6.78
N GLY A 111 -1.73 4.62 -6.95
CA GLY A 111 -1.64 5.27 -8.25
C GLY A 111 -0.19 5.38 -8.78
N MET A 112 0.80 5.57 -7.89
CA MET A 112 2.21 5.50 -8.27
C MET A 112 2.59 4.09 -8.75
N GLN A 113 2.10 3.05 -8.06
CA GLN A 113 2.25 1.66 -8.47
C GLN A 113 1.61 1.42 -9.84
N LEU A 114 0.40 1.92 -10.05
CA LEU A 114 -0.31 1.83 -11.32
C LEU A 114 0.47 2.48 -12.46
N LEU A 115 0.96 3.69 -12.27
CA LEU A 115 1.78 4.39 -13.28
C LEU A 115 3.05 3.62 -13.61
N GLN A 116 3.72 3.08 -12.58
CA GLN A 116 4.91 2.24 -12.78
C GLN A 116 4.57 0.92 -13.48
N PHE A 117 3.40 0.32 -13.18
CA PHE A 117 2.91 -0.88 -13.87
C PHE A 117 2.71 -0.62 -15.36
N CYS A 118 2.02 0.46 -15.72
CA CYS A 118 1.81 0.83 -17.12
C CYS A 118 3.11 1.14 -17.86
N ALA A 119 4.09 1.74 -17.17
CA ALA A 119 5.40 2.02 -17.76
C ALA A 119 6.25 0.76 -18.01
N LEU A 120 6.17 -0.24 -17.12
CA LEU A 120 6.92 -1.49 -17.25
C LEU A 120 6.21 -2.50 -18.16
N TYR A 121 4.90 -2.51 -18.16
CA TYR A 121 4.07 -3.52 -18.83
C TYR A 121 2.93 -2.90 -19.63
N PRO A 122 3.21 -2.05 -20.64
CA PRO A 122 2.19 -1.26 -21.34
C PRO A 122 1.11 -2.11 -22.01
N ASP A 123 1.45 -3.31 -22.45
CA ASP A 123 0.51 -4.21 -23.13
C ASP A 123 -0.32 -5.09 -22.18
N LYS A 124 -0.02 -5.07 -20.87
CA LYS A 124 -0.66 -5.95 -19.88
C LYS A 124 -1.96 -5.39 -19.28
N THR A 125 -2.42 -4.21 -19.70
CA THR A 125 -3.73 -3.68 -19.29
C THR A 125 -4.43 -2.96 -20.44
N PHE A 126 -5.76 -2.97 -20.44
CA PHE A 126 -6.57 -2.19 -21.38
C PHE A 126 -6.82 -0.77 -20.89
N SER A 127 -6.95 -0.58 -19.59
CA SER A 127 -7.23 0.72 -18.99
C SER A 127 -6.55 0.88 -17.64
N ALA A 128 -6.36 2.14 -17.25
CA ALA A 128 -5.71 2.51 -16.01
C ALA A 128 -6.44 3.71 -15.38
N VAL A 129 -6.76 3.63 -14.09
CA VAL A 129 -7.48 4.66 -13.34
C VAL A 129 -6.66 5.10 -12.13
N PRO A 130 -5.72 6.06 -12.30
CA PRO A 130 -5.02 6.66 -11.18
C PRO A 130 -5.93 7.66 -10.47
N ILE A 131 -5.96 7.61 -9.13
CA ILE A 131 -6.83 8.45 -8.29
C ILE A 131 -5.98 9.20 -7.29
N ALA A 132 -6.08 10.53 -7.25
CA ALA A 132 -5.37 11.38 -6.28
C ALA A 132 -3.88 11.03 -6.13
N SER A 133 -3.16 10.93 -7.25
CA SER A 133 -1.79 10.45 -7.32
C SER A 133 -0.92 11.32 -8.23
N THR A 134 0.37 11.07 -8.21
CA THR A 134 1.38 11.78 -9.02
C THR A 134 2.47 10.83 -9.48
N ALA A 135 3.09 11.13 -10.62
CA ALA A 135 4.26 10.41 -11.10
C ALA A 135 5.56 10.84 -10.39
N SER A 136 5.59 12.03 -9.78
CA SER A 136 6.75 12.56 -9.07
C SER A 136 6.30 13.43 -7.90
N HIS A 137 6.93 13.26 -6.74
CA HIS A 137 6.71 14.13 -5.60
C HIS A 137 7.38 15.49 -5.81
N ASN A 138 6.67 16.56 -5.47
CA ASN A 138 7.25 17.89 -5.35
C ASN A 138 7.96 18.07 -4.00
N ALA A 139 8.68 19.18 -3.84
CA ALA A 139 9.44 19.46 -2.61
C ALA A 139 8.56 19.47 -1.35
N GLN A 140 7.34 19.99 -1.44
CA GLN A 140 6.40 20.02 -0.31
C GLN A 140 5.98 18.61 0.12
N GLN A 141 5.66 17.75 -0.83
CA GLN A 141 5.30 16.35 -0.54
C GLN A 141 6.47 15.58 0.08
N ILE A 142 7.69 15.81 -0.42
CA ILE A 142 8.91 15.22 0.17
C ILE A 142 9.10 15.70 1.61
N ALA A 143 8.94 17.02 1.87
CA ALA A 143 9.08 17.59 3.20
C ALA A 143 8.03 17.05 4.19
N LEU A 144 6.77 16.91 3.78
CA LEU A 144 5.70 16.34 4.61
C LEU A 144 5.97 14.86 4.95
N ASN A 145 6.45 14.09 3.99
CA ASN A 145 6.84 12.71 4.25
C ASN A 145 8.04 12.61 5.22
N GLU A 146 9.01 13.53 5.08
CA GLU A 146 10.15 13.58 6.01
C GLU A 146 9.70 13.99 7.42
N LEU A 147 8.82 14.98 7.56
CA LEU A 147 8.23 15.38 8.84
C LEU A 147 7.58 14.17 9.54
N ALA A 148 6.81 13.36 8.80
CA ALA A 148 6.18 12.16 9.35
C ALA A 148 7.23 11.13 9.82
N ARG A 149 8.29 10.89 9.05
CA ARG A 149 9.39 9.99 9.44
C ARG A 149 10.13 10.49 10.69
N GLN A 150 10.45 11.78 10.74
CA GLN A 150 11.13 12.40 11.88
C GLN A 150 10.28 12.33 13.14
N ALA A 151 8.97 12.55 13.05
CA ALA A 151 8.06 12.41 14.18
C ALA A 151 8.09 11.00 14.77
N ILE A 152 8.09 9.97 13.93
CA ILE A 152 8.17 8.57 14.36
C ILE A 152 9.55 8.27 14.99
N MET A 153 10.63 8.71 14.36
CA MET A 153 11.99 8.43 14.83
C MET A 153 12.36 9.21 16.10
N ALA A 154 11.72 10.35 16.35
CA ALA A 154 11.90 11.13 17.56
C ALA A 154 11.14 10.56 18.78
N ASP A 155 10.21 9.64 18.58
CA ASP A 155 9.50 8.98 19.68
C ASP A 155 10.50 8.11 20.47
N PRO A 156 10.59 8.25 21.81
CA PRO A 156 11.49 7.42 22.63
C PRO A 156 11.29 5.91 22.43
N GLU A 157 10.07 5.48 22.14
CA GLU A 157 9.73 4.07 21.92
C GLU A 157 10.13 3.56 20.51
N TRP A 158 10.63 4.45 19.64
CA TRP A 158 11.21 4.05 18.36
C TRP A 158 12.44 3.16 18.53
N ASN A 159 13.21 3.40 19.58
CA ASN A 159 14.38 2.59 19.95
C ASN A 159 15.28 2.27 18.75
N LYS A 160 15.65 3.26 17.97
CA LYS A 160 16.48 3.11 16.75
C LYS A 160 15.95 2.05 15.76
N GLY A 161 14.63 1.88 15.70
CA GLY A 161 13.95 0.89 14.85
C GLY A 161 13.81 -0.50 15.47
N ASP A 162 14.37 -0.77 16.63
CA ASP A 162 14.32 -2.09 17.32
C ASP A 162 13.21 -2.14 18.39
N TYR A 163 12.04 -1.58 18.08
CA TYR A 163 10.92 -1.57 19.00
C TYR A 163 10.12 -2.89 19.03
N GLY A 164 10.32 -3.75 18.01
CA GLY A 164 9.59 -5.01 17.89
C GLY A 164 9.84 -5.99 19.03
N LYS A 165 11.02 -5.96 19.65
CA LYS A 165 11.39 -6.82 20.78
C LYS A 165 10.79 -6.38 22.12
N SER A 166 10.50 -5.09 22.28
CA SER A 166 10.08 -4.51 23.55
C SER A 166 8.56 -4.55 23.82
N LYS A 167 7.76 -5.07 22.90
CA LYS A 167 6.27 -4.95 22.89
C LYS A 167 5.75 -3.51 22.97
N LYS A 168 6.63 -2.54 22.80
CA LYS A 168 6.34 -1.11 22.73
C LYS A 168 6.36 -0.68 21.27
N SER A 169 5.77 0.47 20.97
CA SER A 169 5.77 1.02 19.62
C SER A 169 5.74 2.55 19.70
N PRO A 170 6.30 3.27 18.72
CA PRO A 170 6.37 4.71 18.69
C PRO A 170 4.98 5.34 18.46
N LYS A 171 4.05 5.15 19.39
CA LYS A 171 2.63 5.52 19.26
C LYS A 171 2.43 7.03 19.12
N ASN A 172 3.19 7.83 19.89
CA ASN A 172 3.09 9.27 19.85
C ASN A 172 3.62 9.83 18.52
N GLY A 173 4.77 9.32 18.07
CA GLY A 173 5.33 9.69 16.78
C GLY A 173 4.42 9.30 15.62
N LEU A 174 3.83 8.10 15.67
CA LEU A 174 2.84 7.64 14.70
C LEU A 174 1.57 8.52 14.71
N ALA A 175 1.11 8.96 15.88
CA ALA A 175 -0.03 9.86 16.00
C ALA A 175 0.26 11.23 15.34
N VAL A 176 1.44 11.81 15.59
CA VAL A 176 1.85 13.08 14.95
C VAL A 176 1.97 12.91 13.43
N ALA A 177 2.60 11.82 12.96
CA ALA A 177 2.69 11.52 11.54
C ALA A 177 1.30 11.38 10.89
N ARG A 178 0.35 10.76 11.59
CA ARG A 178 -1.04 10.62 11.14
C ARG A 178 -1.77 11.98 11.08
N MET A 179 -1.60 12.85 12.06
CA MET A 179 -2.15 14.21 12.05
C MET A 179 -1.62 15.02 10.87
N ALA A 180 -0.30 14.97 10.63
CA ALA A 180 0.30 15.60 9.45
C ALA A 180 -0.30 15.11 8.14
N GLY A 181 -0.54 13.79 8.03
CA GLY A 181 -1.23 13.18 6.90
C GLY A 181 -2.65 13.75 6.72
N HIS A 182 -3.46 13.81 7.78
CA HIS A 182 -4.82 14.36 7.70
C HIS A 182 -4.83 15.81 7.21
N ILE A 183 -4.00 16.66 7.81
CA ILE A 183 -3.92 18.08 7.43
C ILE A 183 -3.49 18.26 5.97
N SER A 184 -2.59 17.40 5.47
CA SER A 184 -2.06 17.52 4.11
C SER A 184 -2.96 16.89 3.02
N TYR A 185 -3.88 15.98 3.39
CA TYR A 185 -4.72 15.25 2.44
C TYR A 185 -6.14 15.81 2.32
N LEU A 186 -6.63 16.48 3.34
CA LEU A 186 -8.00 16.98 3.38
C LEU A 186 -8.04 18.49 3.10
N SER A 187 -9.13 18.92 2.47
CA SER A 187 -9.48 20.35 2.40
C SER A 187 -10.01 20.84 3.77
N GLU A 188 -10.07 22.15 3.94
CA GLU A 188 -10.66 22.75 5.14
C GLU A 188 -12.07 22.22 5.43
N ASN A 189 -12.92 22.14 4.41
CA ASN A 189 -14.27 21.55 4.52
C ASN A 189 -14.25 20.06 4.85
N GLY A 190 -13.22 19.35 4.47
CA GLY A 190 -13.06 17.92 4.77
C GLY A 190 -12.52 17.65 6.19
N LEU A 191 -12.04 18.69 6.89
CA LEU A 191 -11.57 18.61 8.28
C LEU A 191 -12.69 18.94 9.28
N GLN A 192 -13.79 19.59 8.85
CA GLN A 192 -14.98 19.88 9.64
C GLN A 192 -15.90 18.65 9.72
#